data_4b3fdc3fc0331ee6c41ec86c04c45827
#
_entry.id   4b3fdc3fc0331ee6c41ec86c04c45827
#
_cell.length_a   1.000
_cell.length_b   1.000
_cell.length_c   1.000
_cell.angle_alpha   90.00
_cell.angle_beta   90.00
_cell.angle_gamma   90.00
#
_symmetry.space_group_name_H-M   'P 1'
#
loop_
_entity.id
_entity.type
_entity.pdbx_description
1 polymer ?
#
loop_
_entity_poly.entity_id
_entity_poly.type
_entity_poly.pdbx_seq_one_letter_code
_entity_poly.pdbx_strand_id
1 'polypeptide(L)'
;MGPVSERSPAFTRRGVVEGFFGPPWSMAARRRLFAFGAARGMNTYLYAPKDDPYHRARWTEPYPRAAWRALAGLIADARRHRIDFVYGFHPGAGLRFADAAPVQTLLAKAARFHDAGVRTFAVLFDDIPSRLEHPADRRRFGNSLARAQGAWLAAIHARQPSAWRDVEWWLCPSYYSPDPRLARAFGAFEPEFLETLAAALPQEVACLWTGPAIVPERITLGHVRAVAARLRHRLILWDNYPVNDLAMRDELHIGPLAGRDPRLPRAVHGYLNNPLLQPELGLLPLATCFDYAAAAAAYRPEASWAAAVTARFGARALPHWRAIRAFDEARRRAQKAQRPVRLSAQARARIRAAGRYLARHRDERWAREIAPWRAAMRAA
;
A
#
# COMPACT_ATOMS: atom_id res chain seq x y z
N MET A 1 40.12 17.99 4.48
CA MET A 1 38.68 17.83 4.74
C MET A 1 38.10 17.15 3.51
N GLY A 2 37.81 15.85 3.59
CA GLY A 2 37.16 15.12 2.51
C GLY A 2 35.69 15.56 2.41
N PRO A 3 35.05 15.46 1.24
CA PRO A 3 33.66 15.86 1.07
C PRO A 3 32.78 15.01 2.00
N VAL A 4 32.02 15.68 2.86
CA VAL A 4 30.96 15.07 3.64
C VAL A 4 30.02 14.41 2.61
N SER A 5 29.99 13.09 2.59
CA SER A 5 29.05 12.32 1.77
C SER A 5 27.65 12.77 2.17
N GLU A 6 27.01 13.63 1.39
CA GLU A 6 25.59 13.94 1.54
C GLU A 6 24.84 12.63 1.44
N ARG A 7 24.37 12.13 2.57
CA ARG A 7 23.46 10.97 2.60
C ARG A 7 22.27 11.32 1.72
N SER A 8 22.07 10.57 0.65
CA SER A 8 20.88 10.74 -0.20
C SER A 8 19.64 10.74 0.67
N PRO A 9 18.70 11.67 0.45
CA PRO A 9 17.50 11.77 1.29
C PRO A 9 16.73 10.45 1.24
N ALA A 10 16.33 9.95 2.40
CA ALA A 10 15.36 8.87 2.54
C ALA A 10 13.94 9.46 2.56
N PHE A 11 12.92 8.65 2.23
CA PHE A 11 11.53 9.08 2.45
C PHE A 11 11.26 9.29 3.94
N THR A 12 10.54 10.34 4.30
CA THR A 12 10.16 10.63 5.70
C THR A 12 9.24 9.53 6.25
N ARG A 13 8.18 9.18 5.49
CA ARG A 13 7.28 8.08 5.78
C ARG A 13 7.61 6.92 4.85
N ARG A 14 7.89 5.72 5.37
CA ARG A 14 8.26 4.55 4.59
C ARG A 14 7.77 3.26 5.26
N GLY A 15 7.13 2.41 4.46
CA GLY A 15 6.58 1.18 5.03
C GLY A 15 5.53 0.51 4.18
N VAL A 16 4.44 0.11 4.84
CA VAL A 16 3.41 -0.72 4.23
C VAL A 16 2.03 -0.08 4.38
N VAL A 17 1.24 -0.14 3.32
CA VAL A 17 -0.20 0.02 3.37
C VAL A 17 -0.86 -1.35 3.16
N GLU A 18 -1.48 -1.91 4.20
CA GLU A 18 -2.27 -3.15 4.07
C GLU A 18 -3.63 -2.79 3.47
N GLY A 19 -3.68 -2.62 2.13
CA GLY A 19 -4.84 -2.10 1.40
C GLY A 19 -5.35 -3.02 0.30
N PHE A 20 -4.99 -4.30 0.31
CA PHE A 20 -5.42 -5.28 -0.66
C PHE A 20 -6.84 -5.82 -0.38
N PHE A 21 -7.48 -6.35 -1.42
CA PHE A 21 -8.72 -7.11 -1.35
C PHE A 21 -8.43 -8.58 -1.01
N GLY A 22 -9.20 -9.14 -0.07
CA GLY A 22 -9.06 -10.51 0.39
C GLY A 22 -8.84 -10.59 1.90
N PRO A 23 -8.68 -11.80 2.45
CA PRO A 23 -8.57 -11.99 3.88
C PRO A 23 -7.46 -11.13 4.49
N PRO A 24 -7.77 -10.32 5.52
CA PRO A 24 -6.76 -9.51 6.20
C PRO A 24 -5.65 -10.37 6.81
N TRP A 25 -4.45 -9.85 6.87
CA TRP A 25 -3.36 -10.54 7.57
C TRP A 25 -3.70 -10.79 9.05
N SER A 26 -3.27 -11.90 9.58
CA SER A 26 -3.44 -12.18 11.01
C SER A 26 -2.61 -11.20 11.86
N MET A 27 -3.04 -10.96 13.10
CA MET A 27 -2.26 -10.11 14.04
C MET A 27 -0.83 -10.63 14.22
N ALA A 28 -0.63 -11.94 14.20
CA ALA A 28 0.71 -12.54 14.29
C ALA A 28 1.56 -12.23 13.04
N ALA A 29 0.98 -12.23 11.85
CA ALA A 29 1.68 -11.86 10.62
C ALA A 29 2.09 -10.37 10.63
N ARG A 30 1.20 -9.47 11.07
CA ARG A 30 1.50 -8.04 11.23
C ARG A 30 2.63 -7.78 12.23
N ARG A 31 2.66 -8.49 13.37
CA ARG A 31 3.76 -8.41 14.34
C ARG A 31 5.09 -8.85 13.74
N ARG A 32 5.10 -9.91 12.93
CA ARG A 32 6.31 -10.33 12.21
C ARG A 32 6.76 -9.30 11.19
N LEU A 33 5.81 -8.67 10.46
CA LEU A 33 6.12 -7.55 9.58
C LEU A 33 6.78 -6.41 10.35
N PHE A 34 6.26 -6.03 11.53
CA PHE A 34 6.80 -4.93 12.33
C PHE A 34 8.25 -5.20 12.76
N ALA A 35 8.52 -6.38 13.30
CA ALA A 35 9.88 -6.77 13.69
C ALA A 35 10.83 -6.79 12.47
N PHE A 36 10.39 -7.38 11.36
CA PHE A 36 11.17 -7.49 10.13
C PHE A 36 11.42 -6.12 9.48
N GLY A 37 10.36 -5.30 9.35
CA GLY A 37 10.40 -4.01 8.68
C GLY A 37 11.16 -2.95 9.49
N ALA A 38 10.97 -2.91 10.81
CA ALA A 38 11.70 -1.98 11.69
C ALA A 38 13.21 -2.16 11.58
N ALA A 39 13.69 -3.42 11.53
CA ALA A 39 15.11 -3.74 11.33
C ALA A 39 15.64 -3.27 9.96
N ARG A 40 14.76 -2.89 9.02
CA ARG A 40 15.08 -2.37 7.67
C ARG A 40 14.64 -0.92 7.46
N GLY A 41 14.36 -0.21 8.55
CA GLY A 41 14.01 1.21 8.50
C GLY A 41 12.55 1.51 8.18
N MET A 42 11.64 0.54 8.16
CA MET A 42 10.20 0.79 8.13
C MET A 42 9.80 1.59 9.37
N ASN A 43 9.06 2.67 9.17
CA ASN A 43 8.57 3.54 10.25
C ASN A 43 7.08 3.87 10.15
N THR A 44 6.36 3.30 9.18
CA THR A 44 4.95 3.62 8.93
C THR A 44 4.19 2.37 8.52
N TYR A 45 3.01 2.17 9.09
CA TYR A 45 2.08 1.11 8.70
C TYR A 45 0.67 1.67 8.61
N LEU A 46 0.10 1.70 7.42
CA LEU A 46 -1.29 2.10 7.18
C LEU A 46 -2.19 0.86 7.21
N TYR A 47 -3.05 0.82 8.21
CA TYR A 47 -4.08 -0.21 8.39
C TYR A 47 -5.31 0.13 7.55
N ALA A 48 -5.49 -0.56 6.44
CA ALA A 48 -6.60 -0.33 5.49
C ALA A 48 -7.10 -1.62 4.83
N PRO A 49 -7.23 -2.77 5.55
CA PRO A 49 -7.62 -4.04 4.92
C PRO A 49 -9.05 -3.97 4.41
N LYS A 50 -9.24 -4.20 3.10
CA LYS A 50 -10.53 -4.03 2.41
C LYS A 50 -11.66 -4.92 2.94
N ASP A 51 -11.30 -6.10 3.47
CA ASP A 51 -12.26 -7.05 4.03
C ASP A 51 -12.47 -6.88 5.55
N ASP A 52 -11.87 -5.86 6.19
CA ASP A 52 -12.26 -5.48 7.55
C ASP A 52 -13.55 -4.64 7.50
N PRO A 53 -14.68 -5.16 7.98
CA PRO A 53 -15.95 -4.44 7.89
C PRO A 53 -15.95 -3.12 8.68
N TYR A 54 -15.22 -3.04 9.79
CA TYR A 54 -15.18 -1.84 10.64
C TYR A 54 -14.27 -0.75 10.09
N HIS A 55 -13.41 -1.07 9.16
CA HIS A 55 -12.65 -0.10 8.40
C HIS A 55 -13.49 0.47 7.24
N ARG A 56 -14.39 -0.33 6.64
CA ARG A 56 -15.07 -0.04 5.37
C ARG A 56 -16.60 -0.04 5.52
N ALA A 57 -17.28 -1.15 5.28
CA ALA A 57 -18.75 -1.22 5.18
C ALA A 57 -19.50 -0.78 6.47
N ARG A 58 -18.89 -1.01 7.62
CA ARG A 58 -19.41 -0.67 8.96
C ARG A 58 -18.49 0.35 9.66
N TRP A 59 -17.89 1.26 8.89
CA TRP A 59 -16.90 2.19 9.39
C TRP A 59 -17.40 3.10 10.52
N THR A 60 -18.70 3.34 10.60
CA THR A 60 -19.34 4.12 11.68
C THR A 60 -19.41 3.37 12.99
N GLU A 61 -19.31 2.04 12.96
CA GLU A 61 -19.48 1.23 14.16
C GLU A 61 -18.16 1.05 14.92
N PRO A 62 -18.21 0.93 16.25
CA PRO A 62 -17.04 0.57 17.04
C PRO A 62 -16.67 -0.91 16.80
N TYR A 63 -15.38 -1.21 16.92
CA TYR A 63 -14.93 -2.61 16.93
C TYR A 63 -15.50 -3.38 18.14
N PRO A 64 -15.91 -4.64 17.97
CA PRO A 64 -16.25 -5.52 19.09
C PRO A 64 -15.08 -5.62 20.09
N ARG A 65 -15.41 -5.84 21.36
CA ARG A 65 -14.41 -5.80 22.47
C ARG A 65 -13.16 -6.68 22.21
N ALA A 66 -13.34 -7.88 21.68
CA ALA A 66 -12.22 -8.79 21.40
C ALA A 66 -11.34 -8.28 20.23
N ALA A 67 -11.98 -7.83 19.14
CA ALA A 67 -11.27 -7.27 17.97
C ALA A 67 -10.55 -5.96 18.35
N TRP A 68 -11.19 -5.11 19.16
CA TRP A 68 -10.55 -3.90 19.67
C TRP A 68 -9.30 -4.21 20.51
N ARG A 69 -9.40 -5.17 21.45
CA ARG A 69 -8.23 -5.56 22.27
C ARG A 69 -7.06 -6.04 21.41
N ALA A 70 -7.35 -6.83 20.37
CA ALA A 70 -6.33 -7.32 19.45
C ALA A 70 -5.68 -6.16 18.66
N LEU A 71 -6.49 -5.19 18.20
CA LEU A 71 -6.03 -4.04 17.43
C LEU A 71 -5.24 -3.06 18.32
N ALA A 72 -5.71 -2.77 19.53
CA ALA A 72 -4.99 -1.95 20.50
C ALA A 72 -3.64 -2.57 20.89
N GLY A 73 -3.58 -3.90 21.03
CA GLY A 73 -2.32 -4.62 21.22
C GLY A 73 -1.38 -4.48 20.04
N LEU A 74 -1.92 -4.50 18.80
CA LEU A 74 -1.12 -4.29 17.59
C LEU A 74 -0.57 -2.84 17.50
N ILE A 75 -1.37 -1.84 17.88
CA ILE A 75 -0.93 -0.43 17.94
C ILE A 75 0.23 -0.29 18.95
N ALA A 76 0.10 -0.91 20.13
CA ALA A 76 1.18 -0.93 21.11
C ALA A 76 2.45 -1.62 20.59
N ASP A 77 2.29 -2.71 19.81
CA ASP A 77 3.41 -3.40 19.15
C ASP A 77 4.10 -2.49 18.12
N ALA A 78 3.34 -1.78 17.28
CA ALA A 78 3.89 -0.81 16.33
C ALA A 78 4.74 0.26 17.04
N ARG A 79 4.25 0.83 18.13
CA ARG A 79 4.99 1.80 18.94
C ARG A 79 6.30 1.25 19.49
N ARG A 80 6.32 0.01 20.00
CA ARG A 80 7.55 -0.64 20.48
C ARG A 80 8.61 -0.77 19.37
N HIS A 81 8.17 -0.92 18.13
CA HIS A 81 9.04 -0.94 16.96
C HIS A 81 9.30 0.44 16.34
N ARG A 82 8.83 1.54 16.96
CA ARG A 82 8.92 2.91 16.43
C ARG A 82 8.27 3.04 15.04
N ILE A 83 7.18 2.31 14.84
CA ILE A 83 6.36 2.38 13.64
C ILE A 83 5.13 3.22 13.96
N ASP A 84 4.91 4.26 13.17
CA ASP A 84 3.68 5.04 13.22
C ASP A 84 2.54 4.19 12.63
N PHE A 85 1.56 3.90 13.48
CA PHE A 85 0.37 3.17 13.09
C PHE A 85 -0.66 4.17 12.57
N VAL A 86 -0.89 4.15 11.27
CA VAL A 86 -1.91 4.97 10.61
C VAL A 86 -3.20 4.18 10.51
N TYR A 87 -4.30 4.73 11.02
CA TYR A 87 -5.60 4.09 10.87
C TYR A 87 -6.38 4.69 9.70
N GLY A 88 -6.77 3.85 8.74
CA GLY A 88 -7.59 4.24 7.60
C GLY A 88 -9.08 4.19 7.91
N PHE A 89 -9.84 5.19 7.45
CA PHE A 89 -11.29 5.18 7.36
C PHE A 89 -11.69 5.13 5.89
N HIS A 90 -12.55 4.19 5.51
CA HIS A 90 -13.08 4.11 4.15
C HIS A 90 -14.61 4.29 4.18
N PRO A 91 -15.10 5.53 4.14
CA PRO A 91 -16.54 5.82 4.30
C PRO A 91 -17.42 5.27 3.18
N GLY A 92 -16.83 4.88 2.05
CA GLY A 92 -17.54 4.27 0.93
C GLY A 92 -18.41 5.25 0.14
N ALA A 93 -19.14 4.70 -0.85
CA ALA A 93 -19.98 5.46 -1.77
C ALA A 93 -21.21 6.08 -1.10
N GLY A 94 -21.72 5.47 -0.03
CA GLY A 94 -22.93 5.95 0.67
C GLY A 94 -22.74 7.16 1.58
N LEU A 95 -21.54 7.75 1.61
CA LEU A 95 -21.24 8.93 2.42
C LEU A 95 -22.06 10.14 1.91
N ARG A 96 -22.75 10.81 2.86
CA ARG A 96 -23.39 12.11 2.62
C ARG A 96 -22.44 13.21 3.05
N PHE A 97 -21.78 13.83 2.08
CA PHE A 97 -20.76 14.85 2.33
C PHE A 97 -21.35 16.15 2.92
N ALA A 98 -22.61 16.46 2.63
CA ALA A 98 -23.28 17.64 3.16
C ALA A 98 -23.67 17.53 4.63
N ASP A 99 -23.77 16.32 5.17
CA ASP A 99 -24.22 16.07 6.54
C ASP A 99 -23.05 16.22 7.53
N ALA A 100 -23.36 16.76 8.71
CA ALA A 100 -22.37 16.90 9.79
C ALA A 100 -22.16 15.62 10.59
N ALA A 101 -23.16 14.75 10.69
CA ALA A 101 -23.14 13.55 11.51
C ALA A 101 -22.00 12.57 11.16
N PRO A 102 -21.68 12.28 9.89
CA PRO A 102 -20.55 11.43 9.52
C PRO A 102 -19.20 11.93 10.03
N VAL A 103 -18.98 13.25 10.07
CA VAL A 103 -17.74 13.85 10.62
C VAL A 103 -17.65 13.61 12.12
N GLN A 104 -18.75 13.83 12.84
CA GLN A 104 -18.80 13.58 14.29
C GLN A 104 -18.56 12.11 14.61
N THR A 105 -19.18 11.20 13.86
CA THR A 105 -18.98 9.75 14.03
C THR A 105 -17.53 9.34 13.77
N LEU A 106 -16.89 9.89 12.73
CA LEU A 106 -15.48 9.64 12.43
C LEU A 106 -14.60 10.11 13.58
N LEU A 107 -14.80 11.34 14.06
CA LEU A 107 -13.99 11.92 15.15
C LEU A 107 -14.17 11.16 16.46
N ALA A 108 -15.39 10.73 16.79
CA ALA A 108 -15.67 9.91 17.98
C ALA A 108 -14.94 8.55 17.91
N LYS A 109 -14.92 7.93 16.71
CA LYS A 109 -14.16 6.69 16.52
C LYS A 109 -12.65 6.94 16.53
N ALA A 110 -12.17 8.00 15.89
CA ALA A 110 -10.76 8.39 15.88
C ALA A 110 -10.24 8.65 17.31
N ALA A 111 -11.04 9.24 18.19
CA ALA A 111 -10.68 9.47 19.59
C ALA A 111 -10.23 8.18 20.29
N ARG A 112 -10.94 7.09 20.08
CA ARG A 112 -10.58 5.80 20.66
C ARG A 112 -9.23 5.26 20.17
N PHE A 113 -8.89 5.53 18.91
CA PHE A 113 -7.58 5.19 18.36
C PHE A 113 -6.49 6.14 18.86
N HIS A 114 -6.82 7.42 18.98
CA HIS A 114 -5.93 8.41 19.55
C HIS A 114 -5.55 8.07 21.00
N ASP A 115 -6.51 7.63 21.81
CA ASP A 115 -6.28 7.18 23.19
C ASP A 115 -5.38 5.93 23.24
N ALA A 116 -5.45 5.07 22.20
CA ALA A 116 -4.55 3.93 22.05
C ALA A 116 -3.15 4.31 21.52
N GLY A 117 -2.94 5.59 21.18
CA GLY A 117 -1.63 6.12 20.75
C GLY A 117 -1.48 6.38 19.26
N VAL A 118 -2.54 6.25 18.44
CA VAL A 118 -2.52 6.63 17.03
C VAL A 118 -2.47 8.16 16.90
N ARG A 119 -1.62 8.65 16.00
CA ARG A 119 -1.46 10.09 15.73
C ARG A 119 -1.63 10.45 14.26
N THR A 120 -1.76 9.45 13.41
CA THR A 120 -1.99 9.64 11.98
C THR A 120 -3.23 8.88 11.54
N PHE A 121 -4.13 9.56 10.87
CA PHE A 121 -5.36 8.99 10.30
C PHE A 121 -5.41 9.22 8.80
N ALA A 122 -5.99 8.27 8.08
CA ALA A 122 -6.22 8.41 6.64
C ALA A 122 -7.71 8.30 6.32
N VAL A 123 -8.22 9.18 5.49
CA VAL A 123 -9.52 9.04 4.85
C VAL A 123 -9.30 8.50 3.44
N LEU A 124 -9.94 7.39 3.12
CA LEU A 124 -9.73 6.66 1.89
C LEU A 124 -11.02 6.68 1.07
N PHE A 125 -10.99 7.41 -0.05
CA PHE A 125 -12.07 7.47 -1.03
C PHE A 125 -11.74 6.70 -2.32
N ASP A 126 -10.73 5.83 -2.27
CA ASP A 126 -10.43 4.95 -3.38
C ASP A 126 -11.60 3.99 -3.65
N ASP A 127 -11.76 3.60 -4.90
CA ASP A 127 -12.73 2.62 -5.38
C ASP A 127 -14.21 2.98 -5.09
N ILE A 128 -14.56 4.25 -5.23
CA ILE A 128 -15.95 4.74 -5.18
C ILE A 128 -16.35 5.42 -6.52
N PRO A 129 -17.66 5.52 -6.83
CA PRO A 129 -18.13 6.22 -8.02
C PRO A 129 -17.59 7.65 -8.13
N SER A 130 -17.28 8.08 -9.34
CA SER A 130 -16.72 9.41 -9.64
C SER A 130 -17.73 10.56 -9.54
N ARG A 131 -18.93 10.29 -9.05
CA ARG A 131 -20.04 11.26 -8.95
C ARG A 131 -20.64 11.31 -7.55
N LEU A 132 -21.24 12.45 -7.21
CA LEU A 132 -22.02 12.58 -6.00
C LEU A 132 -23.38 11.87 -6.15
N GLU A 133 -23.70 10.95 -5.24
CA GLU A 133 -24.92 10.15 -5.33
C GLU A 133 -26.14 10.83 -4.69
N HIS A 134 -25.92 11.68 -3.68
CA HIS A 134 -27.00 12.32 -2.92
C HIS A 134 -27.38 13.69 -3.48
N PRO A 135 -28.69 14.00 -3.64
CA PRO A 135 -29.13 15.29 -4.14
C PRO A 135 -28.68 16.48 -3.29
N ALA A 136 -28.59 16.33 -1.97
CA ALA A 136 -28.11 17.37 -1.07
C ALA A 136 -26.63 17.70 -1.33
N ASP A 137 -25.81 16.69 -1.60
CA ASP A 137 -24.39 16.87 -1.93
C ASP A 137 -24.23 17.58 -3.28
N ARG A 138 -25.01 17.19 -4.29
CA ARG A 138 -25.01 17.86 -5.60
C ARG A 138 -25.39 19.34 -5.50
N ARG A 139 -26.43 19.66 -4.71
CA ARG A 139 -26.83 21.07 -4.46
C ARG A 139 -25.72 21.86 -3.77
N ARG A 140 -25.07 21.27 -2.76
CA ARG A 140 -24.05 21.95 -1.95
C ARG A 140 -22.72 22.14 -2.68
N PHE A 141 -22.30 21.14 -3.46
CA PHE A 141 -20.96 21.08 -4.04
C PHE A 141 -20.95 21.26 -5.57
N GLY A 142 -22.10 21.54 -6.21
CA GLY A 142 -22.19 21.79 -7.65
C GLY A 142 -21.73 20.62 -8.51
N ASN A 143 -22.08 19.38 -8.13
CA ASN A 143 -21.65 18.12 -8.77
C ASN A 143 -20.13 17.81 -8.67
N SER A 144 -19.33 18.63 -8.00
CA SER A 144 -17.90 18.41 -7.86
C SER A 144 -17.62 17.44 -6.69
N LEU A 145 -17.17 16.23 -7.02
CA LEU A 145 -16.74 15.24 -6.04
C LEU A 145 -15.43 15.69 -5.33
N ALA A 146 -14.52 16.31 -6.08
CA ALA A 146 -13.28 16.85 -5.53
C ALA A 146 -13.55 17.90 -4.44
N ARG A 147 -14.47 18.83 -4.70
CA ARG A 147 -14.89 19.85 -3.74
C ARG A 147 -15.54 19.22 -2.51
N ALA A 148 -16.38 18.20 -2.70
CA ALA A 148 -17.03 17.51 -1.59
C ALA A 148 -16.02 16.79 -0.69
N GLN A 149 -15.06 16.06 -1.27
CA GLN A 149 -14.00 15.38 -0.52
C GLN A 149 -13.11 16.38 0.24
N GLY A 150 -12.67 17.44 -0.40
CA GLY A 150 -11.86 18.48 0.24
C GLY A 150 -12.60 19.17 1.40
N ALA A 151 -13.86 19.57 1.18
CA ALA A 151 -14.70 20.20 2.21
C ALA A 151 -14.97 19.26 3.40
N TRP A 152 -15.10 17.95 3.15
CA TRP A 152 -15.29 16.97 4.22
C TRP A 152 -14.06 16.85 5.09
N LEU A 153 -12.85 16.79 4.50
CA LEU A 153 -11.58 16.82 5.25
C LEU A 153 -11.41 18.15 6.01
N ALA A 154 -11.78 19.29 5.40
CA ALA A 154 -11.78 20.58 6.07
C ALA A 154 -12.73 20.59 7.29
N ALA A 155 -13.88 19.93 7.18
CA ALA A 155 -14.83 19.81 8.27
C ALA A 155 -14.30 18.89 9.41
N ILE A 156 -13.55 17.85 9.10
CA ILE A 156 -12.85 17.01 10.09
C ILE A 156 -11.80 17.86 10.82
N HIS A 157 -10.94 18.52 10.07
CA HIS A 157 -9.86 19.35 10.61
C HIS A 157 -10.37 20.49 11.51
N ALA A 158 -11.45 21.15 11.08
CA ALA A 158 -12.07 22.23 11.88
C ALA A 158 -12.78 21.77 13.16
N ARG A 159 -13.24 20.50 13.19
CA ARG A 159 -13.99 19.93 14.32
C ARG A 159 -13.20 18.97 15.21
N GLN A 160 -11.96 18.65 14.82
CA GLN A 160 -11.12 17.80 15.67
C GLN A 160 -10.87 18.49 17.02
N PRO A 161 -10.70 17.73 18.11
CA PRO A 161 -10.39 18.32 19.43
C PRO A 161 -9.15 19.22 19.37
N SER A 162 -9.20 20.38 20.00
CA SER A 162 -8.08 21.34 20.05
C SER A 162 -6.80 20.74 20.67
N ALA A 163 -6.95 19.70 21.49
CA ALA A 163 -5.84 18.94 22.05
C ALA A 163 -5.09 18.05 21.03
N TRP A 164 -5.65 17.82 19.85
CA TRP A 164 -5.05 16.97 18.82
C TRP A 164 -4.08 17.76 17.93
N ARG A 165 -3.16 18.48 18.50
CA ARG A 165 -2.20 19.32 17.76
C ARG A 165 -1.14 18.52 17.01
N ASP A 166 -0.91 17.28 17.41
CA ASP A 166 0.04 16.33 16.83
C ASP A 166 -0.62 15.30 15.87
N VAL A 167 -1.93 15.45 15.61
CA VAL A 167 -2.65 14.56 14.70
C VAL A 167 -2.46 14.99 13.25
N GLU A 168 -2.01 14.06 12.43
CA GLU A 168 -1.86 14.20 10.98
C GLU A 168 -3.01 13.51 10.26
N TRP A 169 -3.57 14.18 9.26
CA TRP A 169 -4.59 13.62 8.36
C TRP A 169 -4.05 13.37 6.97
N TRP A 170 -4.34 12.20 6.42
CA TRP A 170 -4.05 11.84 5.03
C TRP A 170 -5.34 11.64 4.27
N LEU A 171 -5.27 11.83 2.96
CA LEU A 171 -6.38 11.61 2.04
C LEU A 171 -5.93 10.72 0.88
N CYS A 172 -6.63 9.62 0.64
CA CYS A 172 -6.63 8.99 -0.67
C CYS A 172 -7.88 9.50 -1.42
N PRO A 173 -7.74 10.36 -2.42
CA PRO A 173 -8.89 10.85 -3.18
C PRO A 173 -9.45 9.72 -4.07
N SER A 174 -10.69 9.85 -4.53
CA SER A 174 -11.24 8.89 -5.50
C SER A 174 -10.50 8.90 -6.84
N TYR A 175 -9.99 10.06 -7.27
CA TYR A 175 -9.04 10.15 -8.38
C TYR A 175 -7.60 10.02 -7.86
N TYR A 176 -7.17 8.79 -7.58
CA TYR A 176 -5.85 8.48 -7.02
C TYR A 176 -4.81 8.05 -8.07
N SER A 177 -5.19 8.00 -9.35
CA SER A 177 -4.36 7.63 -10.48
C SER A 177 -4.95 8.15 -11.80
N PRO A 178 -4.13 8.52 -12.79
CA PRO A 178 -4.61 8.84 -14.15
C PRO A 178 -4.87 7.59 -14.99
N ASP A 179 -4.80 6.40 -14.42
CA ASP A 179 -5.04 5.13 -15.12
C ASP A 179 -6.45 5.10 -15.73
N PRO A 180 -6.60 4.90 -17.05
CA PRO A 180 -7.93 4.84 -17.68
C PRO A 180 -8.84 3.72 -17.11
N ARG A 181 -8.27 2.70 -16.48
CA ARG A 181 -9.04 1.64 -15.80
C ARG A 181 -9.85 2.19 -14.64
N LEU A 182 -9.37 3.25 -13.97
CA LEU A 182 -10.09 3.90 -12.89
C LEU A 182 -11.39 4.53 -13.40
N ALA A 183 -11.32 5.30 -14.47
CA ALA A 183 -12.49 5.91 -15.09
C ALA A 183 -13.46 4.87 -15.70
N ARG A 184 -12.94 3.76 -16.22
CA ARG A 184 -13.78 2.65 -16.69
C ARG A 184 -14.55 1.95 -15.58
N ALA A 185 -13.94 1.83 -14.40
CA ALA A 185 -14.56 1.15 -13.26
C ALA A 185 -15.57 2.04 -12.51
N PHE A 186 -15.26 3.34 -12.35
CA PHE A 186 -15.97 4.20 -11.41
C PHE A 186 -16.64 5.41 -12.09
N GLY A 187 -16.46 5.61 -13.40
CA GLY A 187 -16.93 6.75 -14.16
C GLY A 187 -15.85 7.81 -14.38
N ALA A 188 -16.08 8.71 -15.34
CA ALA A 188 -15.16 9.80 -15.64
C ALA A 188 -15.08 10.80 -14.50
N PHE A 189 -13.88 11.27 -14.21
CA PHE A 189 -13.63 12.31 -13.21
C PHE A 189 -13.67 13.70 -13.87
N GLU A 190 -13.99 14.72 -13.09
CA GLU A 190 -13.93 16.11 -13.52
C GLU A 190 -12.51 16.49 -13.97
N PRO A 191 -12.34 17.29 -15.04
CA PRO A 191 -11.02 17.57 -15.64
C PRO A 191 -10.01 18.18 -14.67
N GLU A 192 -10.47 19.09 -13.81
CA GLU A 192 -9.66 19.82 -12.84
C GLU A 192 -9.78 19.23 -11.42
N PHE A 193 -9.96 17.90 -11.32
CA PHE A 193 -10.19 17.23 -10.04
C PHE A 193 -9.12 17.56 -9.02
N LEU A 194 -7.84 17.51 -9.40
CA LEU A 194 -6.72 17.69 -8.46
C LEU A 194 -6.61 19.13 -7.98
N GLU A 195 -6.81 20.10 -8.85
CA GLU A 195 -6.78 21.54 -8.54
C GLU A 195 -7.98 21.93 -7.66
N THR A 196 -9.15 21.42 -8.01
CA THR A 196 -10.40 21.64 -7.24
C THR A 196 -10.29 21.04 -5.84
N LEU A 197 -9.73 19.82 -5.73
CA LEU A 197 -9.45 19.19 -4.45
C LEU A 197 -8.48 20.01 -3.63
N ALA A 198 -7.36 20.42 -4.22
CA ALA A 198 -6.32 21.22 -3.58
C ALA A 198 -6.84 22.54 -3.01
N ALA A 199 -7.74 23.20 -3.71
CA ALA A 199 -8.35 24.44 -3.25
C ALA A 199 -9.30 24.27 -2.05
N ALA A 200 -9.86 23.07 -1.87
CA ALA A 200 -10.83 22.79 -0.80
C ALA A 200 -10.19 22.06 0.41
N LEU A 201 -8.98 21.52 0.25
CA LEU A 201 -8.33 20.68 1.26
C LEU A 201 -7.45 21.54 2.19
N PRO A 202 -7.45 21.30 3.51
CA PRO A 202 -6.50 21.96 4.42
C PRO A 202 -5.04 21.64 4.05
N GLN A 203 -4.17 22.65 4.08
CA GLN A 203 -2.79 22.55 3.59
C GLN A 203 -1.95 21.47 4.30
N GLU A 204 -2.30 21.15 5.54
CA GLU A 204 -1.60 20.16 6.37
C GLU A 204 -1.89 18.72 5.94
N VAL A 205 -2.97 18.48 5.22
CA VAL A 205 -3.37 17.13 4.77
C VAL A 205 -2.41 16.64 3.69
N ALA A 206 -1.89 15.42 3.88
CA ALA A 206 -1.08 14.76 2.85
C ALA A 206 -1.96 13.88 1.94
N CYS A 207 -1.63 13.81 0.66
CA CYS A 207 -2.39 13.05 -0.32
C CYS A 207 -1.69 11.76 -0.73
N LEU A 208 -2.43 10.66 -0.75
CA LEU A 208 -2.00 9.37 -1.27
C LEU A 208 -2.18 9.31 -2.79
N TRP A 209 -1.24 8.70 -3.50
CA TRP A 209 -1.22 8.59 -4.96
C TRP A 209 -0.53 7.31 -5.40
N THR A 210 -1.12 6.55 -6.36
CA THR A 210 -0.52 5.28 -6.78
C THR A 210 0.55 5.42 -7.87
N GLY A 211 0.65 6.59 -8.50
CA GLY A 211 1.56 6.80 -9.63
C GLY A 211 0.81 6.92 -10.96
N PRO A 212 1.49 6.70 -12.11
CA PRO A 212 0.88 6.86 -13.44
C PRO A 212 -0.15 5.79 -13.80
N ALA A 213 -0.26 4.74 -12.98
CA ALA A 213 -1.26 3.67 -13.11
C ALA A 213 -1.68 3.18 -11.72
N ILE A 214 -2.80 2.43 -11.64
CA ILE A 214 -3.22 1.75 -10.41
C ILE A 214 -2.13 0.78 -9.93
N VAL A 215 -1.55 0.00 -10.86
CA VAL A 215 -0.40 -0.88 -10.63
C VAL A 215 0.72 -0.46 -11.59
N PRO A 216 1.57 0.49 -11.21
CA PRO A 216 2.56 1.05 -12.11
C PRO A 216 3.79 0.14 -12.28
N GLU A 217 4.21 -0.09 -13.52
CA GLU A 217 5.50 -0.70 -13.81
C GLU A 217 6.66 0.28 -13.51
N ARG A 218 6.43 1.58 -13.71
CA ARG A 218 7.41 2.65 -13.47
C ARG A 218 6.77 3.85 -12.77
N ILE A 219 7.51 4.44 -11.82
CA ILE A 219 7.16 5.73 -11.21
C ILE A 219 8.34 6.68 -11.41
N THR A 220 8.15 7.73 -12.21
CA THR A 220 9.20 8.69 -12.54
C THR A 220 9.09 9.96 -11.71
N LEU A 221 10.21 10.65 -11.51
CA LEU A 221 10.24 11.95 -10.86
C LEU A 221 9.37 12.99 -11.60
N GLY A 222 9.40 12.98 -12.95
CA GLY A 222 8.60 13.91 -13.77
C GLY A 222 7.10 13.76 -13.51
N HIS A 223 6.58 12.51 -13.48
CA HIS A 223 5.18 12.24 -13.16
C HIS A 223 4.79 12.79 -11.77
N VAL A 224 5.59 12.46 -10.77
CA VAL A 224 5.30 12.85 -9.38
C VAL A 224 5.33 14.38 -9.21
N ARG A 225 6.29 15.07 -9.84
CA ARG A 225 6.36 16.53 -9.82
C ARG A 225 5.14 17.19 -10.50
N ALA A 226 4.69 16.63 -11.62
CA ALA A 226 3.48 17.14 -12.31
C ALA A 226 2.24 17.01 -11.41
N VAL A 227 2.07 15.89 -10.71
CA VAL A 227 0.96 15.69 -9.76
C VAL A 227 1.10 16.61 -8.55
N ALA A 228 2.29 16.73 -7.98
CA ALA A 228 2.56 17.60 -6.83
C ALA A 228 2.29 19.09 -7.15
N ALA A 229 2.60 19.55 -8.36
CA ALA A 229 2.32 20.91 -8.81
C ALA A 229 0.82 21.20 -8.90
N ARG A 230 -0.01 20.21 -9.26
CA ARG A 230 -1.48 20.33 -9.33
C ARG A 230 -2.12 20.23 -7.95
N LEU A 231 -1.72 19.26 -7.14
CA LEU A 231 -2.26 19.04 -5.80
C LEU A 231 -1.77 20.07 -4.77
N ARG A 232 -0.55 20.58 -4.91
CA ARG A 232 0.08 21.53 -3.96
C ARG A 232 0.07 21.07 -2.49
N HIS A 233 -0.03 19.77 -2.27
CA HIS A 233 0.00 19.10 -0.96
C HIS A 233 1.15 18.10 -0.89
N ARG A 234 1.54 17.70 0.32
CA ARG A 234 2.52 16.63 0.51
C ARG A 234 1.99 15.34 -0.11
N LEU A 235 2.79 14.71 -0.97
CA LEU A 235 2.44 13.44 -1.58
C LEU A 235 3.02 12.27 -0.80
N ILE A 236 2.24 11.21 -0.66
CA ILE A 236 2.65 9.89 -0.20
C ILE A 236 2.33 8.90 -1.32
N LEU A 237 3.33 8.18 -1.80
CA LEU A 237 3.10 7.14 -2.78
C LEU A 237 2.53 5.89 -2.10
N TRP A 238 1.36 5.47 -2.58
CA TRP A 238 0.78 4.16 -2.34
C TRP A 238 1.16 3.28 -3.53
N ASP A 239 2.29 2.57 -3.41
CA ASP A 239 2.79 1.74 -4.49
C ASP A 239 2.15 0.35 -4.44
N ASN A 240 1.36 0.00 -5.45
CA ASN A 240 0.72 -1.29 -5.60
C ASN A 240 1.73 -2.36 -6.08
N TYR A 241 2.85 -2.47 -5.37
CA TYR A 241 3.83 -3.53 -5.44
C TYR A 241 4.25 -3.94 -4.01
N PRO A 242 4.26 -5.23 -3.69
CA PRO A 242 4.08 -6.42 -4.54
C PRO A 242 2.65 -7.01 -4.55
N VAL A 243 1.61 -6.25 -4.28
CA VAL A 243 0.23 -6.77 -4.18
C VAL A 243 -0.14 -7.73 -5.31
N ASN A 244 -0.91 -8.76 -4.97
CA ASN A 244 -1.41 -9.77 -5.90
C ASN A 244 -2.87 -10.14 -5.63
N ASP A 245 -3.71 -9.14 -5.40
CA ASP A 245 -5.15 -9.34 -5.17
C ASP A 245 -5.98 -9.36 -6.48
N LEU A 246 -7.27 -9.54 -6.34
CA LEU A 246 -8.24 -9.54 -7.44
C LEU A 246 -7.80 -10.43 -8.62
N ALA A 247 -7.66 -9.87 -9.81
CA ALA A 247 -7.25 -10.58 -11.02
C ALA A 247 -5.80 -11.10 -10.99
N MET A 248 -4.97 -10.60 -10.05
CA MET A 248 -3.56 -11.00 -9.90
C MET A 248 -3.35 -12.12 -8.87
N ARG A 249 -4.42 -12.73 -8.31
CA ARG A 249 -4.30 -13.74 -7.22
C ARG A 249 -3.40 -14.92 -7.55
N ASP A 250 -3.32 -15.26 -8.82
CA ASP A 250 -2.49 -16.38 -9.31
C ASP A 250 -1.07 -15.95 -9.65
N GLU A 251 -0.73 -14.67 -9.46
CA GLU A 251 0.60 -14.14 -9.68
C GLU A 251 1.41 -14.14 -8.38
N LEU A 252 2.72 -14.39 -8.49
CA LEU A 252 3.63 -14.44 -7.35
C LEU A 252 4.69 -13.34 -7.48
N HIS A 253 4.35 -12.13 -7.02
CA HIS A 253 5.21 -10.96 -7.14
C HIS A 253 6.37 -10.98 -6.13
N ILE A 254 7.26 -11.99 -6.22
CA ILE A 254 8.40 -12.19 -5.30
C ILE A 254 9.71 -11.58 -5.80
N GLY A 255 9.70 -10.89 -6.93
CA GLY A 255 10.89 -10.23 -7.48
C GLY A 255 11.36 -9.02 -6.67
N PRO A 256 12.42 -8.35 -7.09
CA PRO A 256 12.81 -7.09 -6.51
C PRO A 256 11.90 -5.95 -6.96
N LEU A 257 11.76 -4.92 -6.13
CA LEU A 257 11.20 -3.64 -6.57
C LEU A 257 12.02 -3.08 -7.72
N ALA A 258 11.37 -2.70 -8.81
CA ALA A 258 12.02 -2.13 -9.99
C ALA A 258 11.22 -0.96 -10.57
N GLY A 259 11.84 -0.14 -11.43
CA GLY A 259 11.15 0.92 -12.16
C GLY A 259 10.82 2.17 -11.32
N ARG A 260 11.37 2.33 -10.11
CA ARG A 260 11.18 3.53 -9.27
C ARG A 260 12.39 4.44 -9.38
N ASP A 261 12.14 5.72 -9.74
CA ASP A 261 13.21 6.72 -9.90
C ASP A 261 13.93 6.93 -8.56
N PRO A 262 15.26 6.83 -8.52
CA PRO A 262 16.03 6.98 -7.28
C PRO A 262 15.95 8.39 -6.65
N ARG A 263 15.42 9.37 -7.37
CA ARG A 263 15.26 10.76 -6.90
C ARG A 263 13.89 11.04 -6.27
N LEU A 264 12.97 10.07 -6.22
CA LEU A 264 11.63 10.24 -5.64
C LEU A 264 11.65 10.77 -4.19
N PRO A 265 12.61 10.42 -3.31
CA PRO A 265 12.66 10.99 -1.97
C PRO A 265 12.77 12.51 -1.89
N ARG A 266 13.17 13.17 -3.00
CA ARG A 266 13.24 14.65 -3.10
C ARG A 266 11.89 15.30 -3.45
N ALA A 267 10.89 14.52 -3.83
CA ALA A 267 9.63 15.04 -4.37
C ALA A 267 8.39 14.53 -3.64
N VAL A 268 8.52 13.50 -2.80
CA VAL A 268 7.40 12.94 -2.05
C VAL A 268 7.76 12.76 -0.58
N HIS A 269 6.77 12.97 0.27
CA HIS A 269 6.90 12.85 1.72
C HIS A 269 7.00 11.40 2.20
N GLY A 270 6.30 10.48 1.51
CA GLY A 270 6.25 9.09 1.93
C GLY A 270 6.15 8.09 0.78
N TYR A 271 6.51 6.85 1.10
CA TYR A 271 6.50 5.71 0.20
C TYR A 271 6.02 4.46 0.94
N LEU A 272 4.82 3.99 0.61
CA LEU A 272 4.18 2.84 1.22
C LEU A 272 3.88 1.78 0.16
N ASN A 273 4.23 0.55 0.45
CA ASN A 273 3.99 -0.58 -0.45
C ASN A 273 2.74 -1.37 -0.04
N ASN A 274 1.87 -1.67 -0.99
CA ASN A 274 0.76 -2.60 -0.80
C ASN A 274 1.30 -4.03 -0.94
N PRO A 275 1.21 -4.88 0.11
CA PRO A 275 1.92 -6.15 0.17
C PRO A 275 1.17 -7.29 -0.54
N LEU A 276 1.84 -8.46 -0.67
CA LEU A 276 1.19 -9.71 -1.08
C LEU A 276 0.11 -10.15 -0.09
N LEU A 277 -0.89 -10.89 -0.58
CA LEU A 277 -1.83 -11.59 0.31
C LEU A 277 -1.11 -12.60 1.21
N GLN A 278 0.01 -13.17 0.77
CA GLN A 278 0.83 -14.14 1.48
C GLN A 278 1.86 -13.42 2.37
N PRO A 279 1.63 -13.29 3.69
CA PRO A 279 2.46 -12.45 4.53
C PRO A 279 3.92 -12.92 4.65
N GLU A 280 4.17 -14.22 4.68
CA GLU A 280 5.54 -14.74 4.82
C GLU A 280 6.32 -14.61 3.51
N LEU A 281 5.70 -14.92 2.38
CA LEU A 281 6.32 -14.71 1.07
C LEU A 281 6.52 -13.23 0.78
N GLY A 282 5.56 -12.39 1.19
CA GLY A 282 5.58 -10.94 1.01
C GLY A 282 6.79 -10.25 1.67
N LEU A 283 7.37 -10.85 2.72
CA LEU A 283 8.57 -10.28 3.34
C LEU A 283 9.78 -10.27 2.38
N LEU A 284 9.82 -11.16 1.38
CA LEU A 284 10.93 -11.19 0.42
C LEU A 284 10.93 -9.94 -0.49
N PRO A 285 9.88 -9.63 -1.27
CA PRO A 285 9.85 -8.40 -2.06
C PRO A 285 9.83 -7.13 -1.17
N LEU A 286 9.15 -7.16 -0.01
CA LEU A 286 9.14 -6.03 0.92
C LEU A 286 10.54 -5.67 1.45
N ALA A 287 11.45 -6.64 1.62
CA ALA A 287 12.83 -6.34 1.96
C ALA A 287 13.44 -5.36 0.94
N THR A 288 13.23 -5.61 -0.35
CA THR A 288 13.75 -4.76 -1.43
C THR A 288 13.05 -3.39 -1.48
N CYS A 289 11.76 -3.35 -1.13
CA CYS A 289 11.02 -2.10 -0.99
C CYS A 289 11.59 -1.24 0.14
N PHE A 290 11.88 -1.85 1.28
CA PHE A 290 12.47 -1.13 2.41
C PHE A 290 13.91 -0.66 2.12
N ASP A 291 14.72 -1.49 1.45
CA ASP A 291 16.07 -1.10 1.03
C ASP A 291 16.01 0.11 0.06
N TYR A 292 15.08 0.10 -0.90
CA TYR A 292 14.83 1.26 -1.76
C TYR A 292 14.37 2.48 -0.95
N ALA A 293 13.40 2.31 -0.06
CA ALA A 293 12.85 3.42 0.71
C ALA A 293 13.87 4.06 1.65
N ALA A 294 14.82 3.29 2.16
CA ALA A 294 15.87 3.76 3.05
C ALA A 294 17.02 4.44 2.28
N ALA A 295 17.35 3.98 1.07
CA ALA A 295 18.52 4.43 0.33
C ALA A 295 18.32 4.36 -1.21
N ALA A 296 17.31 5.08 -1.72
CA ALA A 296 16.89 4.99 -3.14
C ALA A 296 18.01 5.15 -4.15
N ALA A 297 18.95 6.07 -3.94
CA ALA A 297 20.08 6.32 -4.87
C ALA A 297 21.11 5.16 -4.89
N ALA A 298 21.29 4.49 -3.76
CA ALA A 298 22.21 3.36 -3.63
C ALA A 298 21.53 2.00 -3.93
N TYR A 299 20.21 1.97 -4.06
CA TYR A 299 19.45 0.75 -4.26
C TYR A 299 19.81 0.07 -5.59
N ARG A 300 20.06 -1.24 -5.50
CA ARG A 300 20.33 -2.13 -6.65
C ARG A 300 19.38 -3.33 -6.57
N PRO A 301 18.34 -3.39 -7.44
CA PRO A 301 17.24 -4.37 -7.32
C PRO A 301 17.70 -5.81 -7.14
N GLU A 302 18.53 -6.31 -8.05
CA GLU A 302 18.98 -7.71 -8.05
C GLU A 302 19.89 -8.03 -6.86
N ALA A 303 20.76 -7.11 -6.45
CA ALA A 303 21.65 -7.30 -5.30
C ALA A 303 20.84 -7.33 -3.98
N SER A 304 19.91 -6.39 -3.81
CA SER A 304 19.02 -6.34 -2.65
C SER A 304 18.17 -7.62 -2.54
N TRP A 305 17.59 -8.08 -3.66
CA TRP A 305 16.80 -9.29 -3.69
C TRP A 305 17.63 -10.55 -3.38
N ALA A 306 18.81 -10.68 -3.98
CA ALA A 306 19.69 -11.80 -3.70
C ALA A 306 20.14 -11.83 -2.23
N ALA A 307 20.43 -10.67 -1.65
CA ALA A 307 20.75 -10.53 -0.22
C ALA A 307 19.54 -10.92 0.66
N ALA A 308 18.33 -10.49 0.31
CA ALA A 308 17.11 -10.84 1.03
C ALA A 308 16.82 -12.35 1.00
N VAL A 309 16.99 -13.00 -0.16
CA VAL A 309 16.87 -14.46 -0.30
C VAL A 309 17.91 -15.17 0.57
N THR A 310 19.16 -14.73 0.48
CA THR A 310 20.27 -15.36 1.24
C THR A 310 20.07 -15.23 2.74
N ALA A 311 19.67 -14.04 3.20
CA ALA A 311 19.43 -13.79 4.62
C ALA A 311 18.26 -14.62 5.19
N ARG A 312 17.22 -14.87 4.37
CA ARG A 312 16.00 -15.54 4.81
C ARG A 312 16.05 -17.06 4.65
N PHE A 313 16.69 -17.57 3.60
CA PHE A 313 16.61 -18.97 3.17
C PHE A 313 18.00 -19.64 3.05
N GLY A 314 19.07 -18.87 3.27
CA GLY A 314 20.44 -19.32 3.09
C GLY A 314 20.94 -19.20 1.63
N ALA A 315 22.26 -19.10 1.45
CA ALA A 315 22.88 -18.88 0.13
C ALA A 315 22.55 -20.01 -0.88
N ARG A 316 22.43 -21.25 -0.40
CA ARG A 316 22.10 -22.43 -1.23
C ARG A 316 20.67 -22.36 -1.82
N ALA A 317 19.79 -21.54 -1.27
CA ALA A 317 18.43 -21.35 -1.76
C ALA A 317 18.34 -20.44 -3.00
N LEU A 318 19.33 -19.56 -3.22
CA LEU A 318 19.28 -18.53 -4.24
C LEU A 318 18.99 -19.04 -5.68
N PRO A 319 19.62 -20.15 -6.16
CA PRO A 319 19.31 -20.69 -7.49
C PRO A 319 17.84 -21.16 -7.60
N HIS A 320 17.28 -21.72 -6.52
CA HIS A 320 15.89 -22.16 -6.50
C HIS A 320 14.92 -21.00 -6.55
N TRP A 321 15.13 -19.95 -5.76
CA TRP A 321 14.30 -18.75 -5.78
C TRP A 321 14.39 -17.99 -7.10
N ARG A 322 15.56 -17.96 -7.76
CA ARG A 322 15.70 -17.45 -9.13
C ARG A 322 14.86 -18.24 -10.12
N ALA A 323 14.81 -19.57 -10.02
CA ALA A 323 14.00 -20.42 -10.89
C ALA A 323 12.50 -20.22 -10.64
N ILE A 324 12.07 -20.09 -9.37
CA ILE A 324 10.68 -19.81 -9.00
C ILE A 324 10.23 -18.46 -9.60
N ARG A 325 11.03 -17.42 -9.39
CA ARG A 325 10.75 -16.07 -9.92
C ARG A 325 10.67 -16.08 -11.44
N ALA A 326 11.64 -16.67 -12.11
CA ALA A 326 11.65 -16.76 -13.59
C ALA A 326 10.44 -17.53 -14.15
N PHE A 327 10.00 -18.56 -13.44
CA PHE A 327 8.79 -19.30 -13.79
C PHE A 327 7.53 -18.45 -13.67
N ASP A 328 7.37 -17.72 -12.56
CA ASP A 328 6.23 -16.83 -12.37
C ASP A 328 6.20 -15.70 -13.40
N GLU A 329 7.34 -15.07 -13.67
CA GLU A 329 7.47 -14.06 -14.72
C GLU A 329 7.13 -14.60 -16.12
N ALA A 330 7.53 -15.85 -16.43
CA ALA A 330 7.18 -16.49 -17.70
C ALA A 330 5.67 -16.75 -17.79
N ARG A 331 5.04 -17.22 -16.70
CA ARG A 331 3.58 -17.41 -16.63
C ARG A 331 2.83 -16.11 -16.85
N ARG A 332 3.18 -15.05 -16.13
CA ARG A 332 2.54 -13.73 -16.26
C ARG A 332 2.66 -13.16 -17.68
N ARG A 333 3.84 -13.27 -18.31
CA ARG A 333 4.03 -12.86 -19.71
C ARG A 333 3.18 -13.70 -20.68
N ALA A 334 3.11 -14.99 -20.48
CA ALA A 334 2.31 -15.89 -21.29
C ALA A 334 0.81 -15.60 -21.18
N GLN A 335 0.32 -15.39 -19.94
CA GLN A 335 -1.07 -15.02 -19.65
C GLN A 335 -1.43 -13.66 -20.29
N LYS A 336 -0.60 -12.64 -20.12
CA LYS A 336 -0.81 -11.31 -20.74
C LYS A 336 -0.84 -11.39 -22.28
N ALA A 337 -0.05 -12.29 -22.86
CA ALA A 337 0.01 -12.53 -24.30
C ALA A 337 -1.02 -13.56 -24.80
N GLN A 338 -1.86 -14.13 -23.91
CA GLN A 338 -2.80 -15.21 -24.21
C GLN A 338 -2.15 -16.40 -24.94
N ARG A 339 -0.96 -16.80 -24.50
CA ARG A 339 -0.16 -17.88 -25.10
C ARG A 339 0.24 -18.91 -24.04
N PRO A 340 0.50 -20.16 -24.43
CA PRO A 340 1.03 -21.15 -23.49
C PRO A 340 2.44 -20.78 -23.01
N VAL A 341 2.75 -21.17 -21.78
CA VAL A 341 4.10 -20.98 -21.22
C VAL A 341 5.09 -21.87 -21.97
N ARG A 342 6.10 -21.26 -22.59
CA ARG A 342 7.19 -21.98 -23.27
C ARG A 342 8.47 -21.89 -22.42
N LEU A 343 9.02 -23.04 -22.07
CA LEU A 343 10.23 -23.16 -21.25
C LEU A 343 11.26 -24.02 -21.97
N SER A 344 12.52 -23.62 -21.92
CA SER A 344 13.63 -24.47 -22.38
C SER A 344 13.81 -25.72 -21.50
N ALA A 345 14.46 -26.74 -21.99
CA ALA A 345 14.79 -27.93 -21.18
C ALA A 345 15.56 -27.59 -19.91
N GLN A 346 16.50 -26.65 -19.99
CA GLN A 346 17.27 -26.16 -18.85
C GLN A 346 16.38 -25.43 -17.82
N ALA A 347 15.46 -24.57 -18.29
CA ALA A 347 14.51 -23.87 -17.40
C ALA A 347 13.62 -24.88 -16.67
N ARG A 348 13.06 -25.87 -17.38
CA ARG A 348 12.29 -26.97 -16.76
C ARG A 348 13.08 -27.75 -15.72
N ALA A 349 14.34 -28.08 -15.99
CA ALA A 349 15.19 -28.76 -15.02
C ALA A 349 15.40 -27.93 -13.74
N ARG A 350 15.65 -26.63 -13.87
CA ARG A 350 15.79 -25.70 -12.73
C ARG A 350 14.48 -25.58 -11.92
N ILE A 351 13.34 -25.51 -12.59
CA ILE A 351 12.02 -25.44 -11.95
C ILE A 351 11.73 -26.73 -11.19
N ARG A 352 12.02 -27.91 -11.77
CA ARG A 352 11.87 -29.19 -11.05
C ARG A 352 12.80 -29.27 -9.81
N ALA A 353 14.02 -28.76 -9.92
CA ALA A 353 14.93 -28.68 -8.76
C ALA A 353 14.38 -27.75 -7.66
N ALA A 354 13.81 -26.60 -8.05
CA ALA A 354 13.12 -25.69 -7.12
C ALA A 354 11.88 -26.35 -6.49
N GLY A 355 11.10 -27.09 -7.26
CA GLY A 355 9.96 -27.87 -6.73
C GLY A 355 10.38 -28.90 -5.66
N ARG A 356 11.52 -29.61 -5.86
CA ARG A 356 12.09 -30.51 -4.84
C ARG A 356 12.59 -29.75 -3.61
N TYR A 357 13.20 -28.59 -3.80
CA TYR A 357 13.60 -27.71 -2.70
C TYR A 357 12.37 -27.31 -1.85
N LEU A 358 11.30 -26.82 -2.47
CA LEU A 358 10.07 -26.47 -1.77
C LEU A 358 9.43 -27.65 -1.05
N ALA A 359 9.50 -28.86 -1.62
CA ALA A 359 8.97 -30.06 -0.98
C ALA A 359 9.69 -30.44 0.32
N ARG A 360 10.99 -30.20 0.41
CA ARG A 360 11.78 -30.46 1.64
C ARG A 360 11.48 -29.46 2.76
N HIS A 361 10.94 -28.27 2.42
CA HIS A 361 10.60 -27.21 3.38
C HIS A 361 9.08 -27.07 3.60
N ARG A 362 8.30 -28.11 3.25
CA ARG A 362 6.82 -28.06 3.24
C ARG A 362 6.19 -27.61 4.57
N ASP A 363 6.87 -27.80 5.69
CA ASP A 363 6.38 -27.48 7.03
C ASP A 363 6.64 -26.02 7.42
N GLU A 364 7.48 -25.31 6.65
CA GLU A 364 7.72 -23.90 6.82
C GLU A 364 6.50 -23.05 6.41
N ARG A 365 6.24 -21.95 7.13
CA ARG A 365 5.07 -21.08 6.84
C ARG A 365 5.07 -20.55 5.41
N TRP A 366 6.20 -20.02 4.94
CA TRP A 366 6.36 -19.52 3.59
C TRP A 366 6.17 -20.61 2.51
N ALA A 367 6.56 -21.85 2.80
CA ALA A 367 6.39 -22.95 1.87
C ALA A 367 4.93 -23.43 1.76
N ARG A 368 4.13 -23.27 2.82
CA ARG A 368 2.67 -23.45 2.77
C ARG A 368 2.02 -22.38 1.91
N GLU A 369 2.46 -21.14 2.02
CA GLU A 369 1.91 -20.03 1.22
C GLU A 369 2.21 -20.17 -0.29
N ILE A 370 3.36 -20.74 -0.67
CA ILE A 370 3.73 -20.98 -2.09
C ILE A 370 3.14 -22.30 -2.65
N ALA A 371 2.48 -23.11 -1.81
CA ALA A 371 1.98 -24.42 -2.23
C ALA A 371 1.08 -24.40 -3.49
N PRO A 372 0.17 -23.40 -3.72
CA PRO A 372 -0.61 -23.33 -4.94
C PRO A 372 0.23 -23.30 -6.22
N TRP A 373 1.38 -22.61 -6.22
CA TRP A 373 2.27 -22.51 -7.39
C TRP A 373 3.12 -23.76 -7.61
N ARG A 374 3.30 -24.60 -6.58
CA ARG A 374 4.05 -25.87 -6.71
C ARG A 374 3.42 -26.83 -7.70
N ALA A 375 2.09 -26.91 -7.76
CA ALA A 375 1.39 -27.75 -8.73
C ALA A 375 1.73 -27.32 -10.17
N ALA A 376 1.66 -26.02 -10.45
CA ALA A 376 2.03 -25.47 -11.74
C ALA A 376 3.52 -25.70 -12.11
N MET A 377 4.43 -25.66 -11.14
CA MET A 377 5.85 -25.96 -11.35
C MET A 377 6.13 -27.44 -11.64
N ARG A 378 5.29 -28.35 -11.16
CA ARG A 378 5.41 -29.78 -11.47
C ARG A 378 4.93 -30.12 -12.88
N ALA A 379 3.92 -29.40 -13.35
CA ALA A 379 3.32 -29.58 -14.68
C ALA A 379 4.16 -28.92 -15.80
N ALA A 380 5.14 -28.11 -15.47
CA ALA A 380 6.02 -27.39 -16.39
C ALA A 380 7.29 -28.19 -16.72
#